data_4495d263afb44f936672827ce7250a9e
#
_entry.id   4495d263afb44f936672827ce7250a9e
#
_cell.length_a   1.000
_cell.length_b   1.000
_cell.length_c   1.000
_cell.angle_alpha   90.00
_cell.angle_beta   90.00
_cell.angle_gamma   90.00
#
_symmetry.space_group_name_H-M   'P 1'
#
loop_
_entity.id
_entity.type
_entity.pdbx_description
1 polymer ?
#
loop_
_entity_poly.entity_id
_entity_poly.type
_entity_poly.pdbx_seq_one_letter_code
_entity_poly.pdbx_strand_id
1 'polypeptide(L)'
;MNMSNKRNQQPSYIADHFSSLDQVITSLREAGLESSNLILGIDFTKSNEWTGRYSFNRKSLHAIGKRQNPYEKAISIIGRTLSPFDEDDLIPCFGFGDVTTRDQYVFSFYPENKSCDGLENAVKRYREIVPHLKLSGPTSFAPVIDAAINIVEQNNMQYHVLVIIADGQVTRNPDVPLGRLSPQEEATMNSIMAASHYPLSIVLVGVGDGPWDTMKQFDDNIPHREFDNFQFVNFTKIMSEHKDAAKKEAAFALAALMEIPFQYKATLSLNRKPVRSSHQHHKPLPPPPEVIERDNAVRSVPNQMTETAEKSDRLAPSTVPVCPICLTNPKDMAFSCGHTIDFVTSPILFISNKDMQGMRSCYHNMPTMQTTNNNKDKAVHLTRKNS
;
A
#
# COMPACT_ATOMS: atom_id res chain seq x y z
N MET A 1 35.34 6.03 -44.52
CA MET A 1 35.21 5.02 -43.48
C MET A 1 35.00 5.75 -42.16
N ASN A 2 33.72 5.95 -41.75
CA ASN A 2 33.40 6.54 -40.48
C ASN A 2 32.97 5.42 -39.54
N MET A 3 33.84 5.05 -38.62
CA MET A 3 33.48 4.13 -37.51
C MET A 3 32.70 4.93 -36.48
N SER A 4 31.40 4.70 -36.42
CA SER A 4 30.57 5.20 -35.35
C SER A 4 30.88 4.44 -34.06
N ASN A 5 31.45 5.14 -33.08
CA ASN A 5 31.61 4.70 -31.70
C ASN A 5 30.22 4.40 -31.09
N LYS A 6 29.82 3.14 -31.07
CA LYS A 6 28.78 2.67 -30.15
C LYS A 6 29.37 2.79 -28.73
N ARG A 7 28.99 3.83 -28.00
CA ARG A 7 29.18 3.88 -26.55
C ARG A 7 28.34 2.72 -25.99
N ASN A 8 29.03 1.71 -25.47
CA ASN A 8 28.46 0.74 -24.56
C ASN A 8 28.00 1.53 -23.32
N GLN A 9 26.71 1.82 -23.22
CA GLN A 9 26.13 2.22 -21.96
C GLN A 9 26.14 0.97 -21.09
N GLN A 10 27.04 0.92 -20.12
CA GLN A 10 26.95 -0.02 -19.02
C GLN A 10 25.59 0.22 -18.31
N PRO A 11 24.86 -0.83 -17.92
CA PRO A 11 23.65 -0.67 -17.15
C PRO A 11 23.98 0.15 -15.90
N SER A 12 23.18 1.18 -15.62
CA SER A 12 23.36 2.01 -14.44
C SER A 12 23.12 1.13 -13.20
N TYR A 13 24.20 0.85 -12.47
CA TYR A 13 24.15 0.06 -11.24
C TYR A 13 23.42 0.84 -10.15
N ILE A 14 22.41 0.23 -9.53
CA ILE A 14 21.74 0.80 -8.36
C ILE A 14 22.55 0.39 -7.13
N ALA A 15 22.95 1.35 -6.29
CA ALA A 15 23.73 1.08 -5.09
C ALA A 15 22.92 0.25 -4.06
N ASP A 16 23.62 -0.63 -3.31
CA ASP A 16 22.95 -1.57 -2.40
C ASP A 16 22.57 -0.97 -1.02
N HIS A 17 22.97 0.28 -0.74
CA HIS A 17 22.80 0.90 0.58
C HIS A 17 22.19 2.29 0.49
N PHE A 18 20.94 2.41 0.90
CA PHE A 18 20.23 3.68 1.04
C PHE A 18 19.76 3.89 2.49
N SER A 19 19.66 5.15 2.90
CA SER A 19 19.23 5.54 4.24
C SER A 19 17.79 6.07 4.29
N SER A 20 17.19 6.36 3.13
CA SER A 20 15.81 6.86 3.03
C SER A 20 15.13 6.41 1.73
N LEU A 21 13.79 6.45 1.70
CA LEU A 21 13.00 6.17 0.51
C LEU A 21 13.28 7.16 -0.63
N ASP A 22 13.55 8.44 -0.32
CA ASP A 22 13.85 9.45 -1.33
C ASP A 22 15.10 9.10 -2.16
N GLN A 23 16.09 8.48 -1.51
CA GLN A 23 17.28 8.00 -2.19
C GLN A 23 16.95 6.83 -3.13
N VAL A 24 16.10 5.90 -2.70
CA VAL A 24 15.61 4.80 -3.55
C VAL A 24 14.84 5.34 -4.75
N ILE A 25 13.90 6.25 -4.55
CA ILE A 25 13.10 6.90 -5.61
C ILE A 25 14.02 7.58 -6.62
N THR A 26 15.02 8.34 -6.15
CA THR A 26 15.99 9.02 -7.02
C THR A 26 16.76 7.99 -7.86
N SER A 27 17.24 6.92 -7.25
CA SER A 27 17.99 5.86 -7.96
C SER A 27 17.13 5.10 -8.98
N LEU A 28 15.85 4.82 -8.68
CA LEU A 28 14.92 4.21 -9.64
C LEU A 28 14.74 5.11 -10.87
N ARG A 29 14.62 6.43 -10.66
CA ARG A 29 14.49 7.43 -11.74
C ARG A 29 15.78 7.52 -12.56
N GLU A 30 16.93 7.58 -11.91
CA GLU A 30 18.24 7.59 -12.57
C GLU A 30 18.51 6.29 -13.35
N ALA A 31 18.02 5.15 -12.86
CA ALA A 31 18.07 3.88 -13.57
C ALA A 31 17.09 3.82 -14.77
N GLY A 32 16.20 4.81 -14.89
CA GLY A 32 15.35 5.03 -16.07
C GLY A 32 13.91 4.55 -15.93
N LEU A 33 13.37 4.44 -14.71
CA LEU A 33 11.94 4.30 -14.50
C LEU A 33 11.27 5.67 -14.71
N GLU A 34 10.38 5.76 -15.70
CA GLU A 34 9.68 6.99 -16.05
C GLU A 34 8.26 7.00 -15.49
N SER A 35 7.52 5.90 -15.68
CA SER A 35 6.14 5.73 -15.24
C SER A 35 5.86 4.30 -14.82
N SER A 36 5.03 4.10 -13.81
CA SER A 36 4.53 2.79 -13.41
C SER A 36 3.23 2.92 -12.63
N ASN A 37 2.19 2.18 -13.02
CA ASN A 37 0.93 2.11 -12.29
C ASN A 37 0.99 0.92 -11.33
N LEU A 38 0.45 1.08 -10.12
CA LEU A 38 0.47 0.05 -9.08
C LEU A 38 -0.82 -0.78 -9.10
N ILE A 39 -0.66 -2.11 -9.02
CA ILE A 39 -1.76 -3.04 -8.72
C ILE A 39 -1.42 -3.79 -7.43
N LEU A 40 -2.38 -3.95 -6.52
CA LEU A 40 -2.20 -4.68 -5.27
C LEU A 40 -2.99 -5.99 -5.25
N GLY A 41 -2.31 -7.08 -4.91
CA GLY A 41 -2.89 -8.39 -4.64
C GLY A 41 -2.63 -8.81 -3.19
N ILE A 42 -3.68 -9.09 -2.41
CA ILE A 42 -3.57 -9.40 -0.98
C ILE A 42 -4.06 -10.81 -0.74
N ASP A 43 -3.20 -11.61 -0.12
CA ASP A 43 -3.46 -12.99 0.27
C ASP A 43 -4.30 -13.07 1.55
N PHE A 44 -5.52 -13.61 1.42
CA PHE A 44 -6.44 -13.88 2.53
C PHE A 44 -6.59 -15.37 2.80
N THR A 45 -5.52 -16.14 2.61
CA THR A 45 -5.53 -17.57 2.97
C THR A 45 -5.42 -17.77 4.48
N LYS A 46 -5.93 -18.92 4.94
CA LYS A 46 -6.06 -19.24 6.36
C LYS A 46 -4.72 -19.38 7.08
N SER A 47 -3.63 -19.65 6.37
CA SER A 47 -2.27 -19.68 6.92
C SER A 47 -1.89 -18.41 7.67
N ASN A 48 -2.40 -17.27 7.26
CA ASN A 48 -2.21 -15.98 7.92
C ASN A 48 -2.57 -15.95 9.42
N GLU A 49 -3.41 -16.89 9.88
CA GLU A 49 -3.76 -17.01 11.31
C GLU A 49 -2.60 -17.52 12.17
N TRP A 50 -1.62 -18.26 11.58
CA TRP A 50 -0.52 -18.88 12.33
C TRP A 50 0.89 -18.58 11.82
N THR A 51 1.06 -18.09 10.60
CA THR A 51 2.38 -17.72 10.03
C THR A 51 2.97 -16.43 10.62
N GLY A 52 2.28 -15.80 11.54
CA GLY A 52 2.80 -14.75 12.43
C GLY A 52 3.34 -15.27 13.75
N ARG A 53 3.55 -16.58 13.91
CA ARG A 53 3.93 -17.20 15.18
C ARG A 53 5.24 -16.64 15.74
N TYR A 54 6.23 -16.47 14.91
CA TYR A 54 7.56 -15.97 15.30
C TYR A 54 7.71 -14.48 14.96
N SER A 55 7.29 -14.07 13.79
CA SER A 55 7.50 -12.71 13.27
C SER A 55 6.52 -11.68 13.80
N PHE A 56 5.31 -12.07 14.22
CA PHE A 56 4.24 -11.14 14.61
C PHE A 56 3.58 -11.49 15.97
N ASN A 57 4.38 -11.97 16.92
CA ASN A 57 3.95 -12.25 18.29
C ASN A 57 2.74 -13.19 18.40
N ARG A 58 2.67 -14.22 17.58
CA ARG A 58 1.57 -15.22 17.52
C ARG A 58 0.20 -14.63 17.17
N LYS A 59 0.17 -13.47 16.53
CA LYS A 59 -1.06 -12.87 16.02
C LYS A 59 -1.27 -13.25 14.57
N SER A 60 -2.53 -13.25 14.12
CA SER A 60 -2.82 -13.24 12.70
C SER A 60 -2.10 -12.08 12.03
N LEU A 61 -1.50 -12.31 10.87
CA LEU A 61 -0.81 -11.27 10.10
C LEU A 61 -1.78 -10.16 9.63
N HIS A 62 -3.08 -10.47 9.55
CA HIS A 62 -4.15 -9.50 9.27
C HIS A 62 -4.73 -8.80 10.50
N ALA A 63 -4.20 -9.05 11.70
CA ALA A 63 -4.75 -8.44 12.92
C ALA A 63 -4.74 -6.91 12.84
N ILE A 64 -5.91 -6.29 12.84
CA ILE A 64 -6.08 -4.84 12.83
C ILE A 64 -5.92 -4.28 14.25
N GLY A 65 -5.10 -3.24 14.38
CA GLY A 65 -4.80 -2.62 15.68
C GLY A 65 -4.34 -1.17 15.56
N LYS A 66 -3.82 -0.62 16.68
CA LYS A 66 -3.25 0.74 16.71
C LYS A 66 -1.96 0.87 15.90
N ARG A 67 -1.20 -0.22 15.78
CA ARG A 67 0.01 -0.28 14.96
C ARG A 67 -0.31 -1.01 13.68
N GLN A 68 0.33 -0.60 12.59
CA GLN A 68 0.22 -1.28 11.30
C GLN A 68 0.65 -2.75 11.44
N ASN A 69 -0.12 -3.65 10.83
CA ASN A 69 0.26 -5.03 10.63
C ASN A 69 1.27 -5.15 9.48
N PRO A 70 1.88 -6.35 9.24
CA PRO A 70 2.87 -6.51 8.17
C PRO A 70 2.36 -6.15 6.77
N TYR A 71 1.09 -6.46 6.45
CA TYR A 71 0.46 -6.10 5.18
C TYR A 71 0.35 -4.60 5.00
N GLU A 72 -0.24 -3.90 5.97
CA GLU A 72 -0.37 -2.44 5.95
C GLU A 72 0.99 -1.75 5.79
N LYS A 73 2.00 -2.28 6.46
CA LYS A 73 3.35 -1.72 6.40
C LYS A 73 4.00 -1.93 5.03
N ALA A 74 3.88 -3.13 4.46
CA ALA A 74 4.39 -3.42 3.12
C ALA A 74 3.70 -2.56 2.07
N ILE A 75 2.34 -2.48 2.08
CA ILE A 75 1.56 -1.61 1.20
C ILE A 75 2.04 -0.16 1.31
N SER A 76 2.20 0.36 2.55
CA SER A 76 2.58 1.76 2.78
C SER A 76 3.98 2.10 2.25
N ILE A 77 4.95 1.19 2.39
CA ILE A 77 6.33 1.45 1.92
C ILE A 77 6.38 1.41 0.38
N ILE A 78 5.84 0.35 -0.24
CA ILE A 78 5.85 0.21 -1.70
C ILE A 78 5.06 1.34 -2.36
N GLY A 79 3.85 1.62 -1.86
CA GLY A 79 3.02 2.68 -2.41
C GLY A 79 3.69 4.05 -2.35
N ARG A 80 4.31 4.42 -1.21
CA ARG A 80 5.07 5.68 -1.12
C ARG A 80 6.27 5.74 -2.07
N THR A 81 6.90 4.59 -2.34
CA THR A 81 8.06 4.53 -3.24
C THR A 81 7.64 4.63 -4.71
N LEU A 82 6.51 4.05 -5.09
CA LEU A 82 6.01 4.05 -6.48
C LEU A 82 5.11 5.26 -6.81
N SER A 83 4.44 5.86 -5.83
CA SER A 83 3.56 7.02 -6.04
C SER A 83 4.17 8.15 -6.89
N PRO A 84 5.48 8.50 -6.81
CA PRO A 84 6.07 9.50 -7.70
C PRO A 84 6.17 9.11 -9.18
N PHE A 85 5.84 7.87 -9.53
CA PHE A 85 5.84 7.31 -10.89
C PHE A 85 4.42 6.99 -11.37
N ASP A 86 3.41 7.07 -10.50
CA ASP A 86 2.00 6.81 -10.79
C ASP A 86 1.36 8.09 -11.34
N GLU A 87 0.70 7.98 -12.50
CA GLU A 87 0.17 9.16 -13.20
C GLU A 87 -1.25 9.53 -12.75
N ASP A 88 -2.07 8.54 -12.35
CA ASP A 88 -3.48 8.73 -12.06
C ASP A 88 -3.86 8.46 -10.58
N ASP A 89 -2.92 7.96 -9.79
CA ASP A 89 -3.08 7.56 -8.37
C ASP A 89 -4.27 6.58 -8.15
N LEU A 90 -4.67 5.84 -9.20
CA LEU A 90 -5.74 4.86 -9.16
C LEU A 90 -5.17 3.46 -8.99
N ILE A 91 -5.33 2.88 -7.80
CA ILE A 91 -4.74 1.59 -7.43
C ILE A 91 -5.81 0.49 -7.46
N PRO A 92 -5.85 -0.39 -8.51
CA PRO A 92 -6.64 -1.60 -8.46
C PRO A 92 -6.17 -2.52 -7.33
N CYS A 93 -7.09 -2.87 -6.41
CA CYS A 93 -6.78 -3.69 -5.24
C CYS A 93 -7.63 -4.95 -5.25
N PHE A 94 -6.99 -6.10 -5.16
CA PHE A 94 -7.63 -7.41 -5.19
C PHE A 94 -7.30 -8.23 -3.93
N GLY A 95 -8.28 -9.02 -3.47
CA GLY A 95 -8.08 -10.07 -2.49
C GLY A 95 -8.26 -11.44 -3.11
N PHE A 96 -7.52 -12.43 -2.62
CA PHE A 96 -7.62 -13.83 -3.03
C PHE A 96 -7.44 -14.78 -1.84
N GLY A 97 -7.84 -16.03 -1.98
CA GLY A 97 -7.60 -17.06 -0.96
C GLY A 97 -8.64 -17.11 0.17
N ASP A 98 -9.67 -16.26 0.14
CA ASP A 98 -10.80 -16.33 1.07
C ASP A 98 -11.82 -17.40 0.64
N VAL A 99 -12.90 -17.61 1.42
CA VAL A 99 -13.91 -18.63 1.12
C VAL A 99 -14.64 -18.40 -0.21
N THR A 100 -14.70 -17.16 -0.71
CA THR A 100 -15.41 -16.83 -1.95
C THR A 100 -14.54 -17.03 -3.19
N THR A 101 -13.25 -16.81 -3.07
CA THR A 101 -12.29 -16.83 -4.19
C THR A 101 -11.49 -18.11 -4.26
N ARG A 102 -11.08 -18.65 -3.11
CA ARG A 102 -10.16 -19.80 -3.03
C ARG A 102 -8.93 -19.58 -3.93
N ASP A 103 -8.57 -20.58 -4.74
CA ASP A 103 -7.48 -20.56 -5.74
C ASP A 103 -7.95 -20.30 -7.18
N GLN A 104 -9.22 -19.89 -7.36
CA GLN A 104 -9.85 -19.78 -8.69
C GLN A 104 -10.09 -18.34 -9.12
N TYR A 105 -10.34 -17.44 -8.17
CA TYR A 105 -10.76 -16.07 -8.44
C TYR A 105 -10.01 -15.07 -7.57
N VAL A 106 -10.22 -13.80 -7.90
CA VAL A 106 -9.95 -12.67 -7.02
C VAL A 106 -11.24 -11.90 -6.79
N PHE A 107 -11.34 -11.18 -5.68
CA PHE A 107 -12.38 -10.17 -5.48
C PHE A 107 -11.77 -8.77 -5.50
N SER A 108 -12.47 -7.80 -6.06
CA SER A 108 -12.08 -6.39 -5.99
C SER A 108 -12.42 -5.80 -4.63
N PHE A 109 -11.58 -4.88 -4.13
CA PHE A 109 -11.84 -4.19 -2.84
C PHE A 109 -13.12 -3.36 -2.86
N TYR A 110 -13.51 -2.84 -4.01
CA TYR A 110 -14.75 -2.10 -4.22
C TYR A 110 -15.67 -2.79 -5.24
N PRO A 111 -16.99 -2.58 -5.15
CA PRO A 111 -17.91 -3.01 -6.20
C PRO A 111 -17.53 -2.44 -7.57
N GLU A 112 -17.97 -3.14 -8.64
CA GLU A 112 -17.77 -2.74 -10.03
C GLU A 112 -16.28 -2.60 -10.45
N ASN A 113 -15.39 -3.27 -9.72
CA ASN A 113 -13.93 -3.21 -9.92
C ASN A 113 -13.34 -1.79 -9.82
N LYS A 114 -13.97 -0.93 -9.01
CA LYS A 114 -13.47 0.42 -8.79
C LYS A 114 -12.12 0.37 -8.09
N SER A 115 -11.13 1.09 -8.62
CA SER A 115 -9.81 1.27 -8.00
C SER A 115 -9.89 2.07 -6.71
N CYS A 116 -8.92 1.88 -5.85
CA CYS A 116 -8.69 2.75 -4.70
C CYS A 116 -8.11 4.08 -5.18
N ASP A 117 -8.57 5.18 -4.58
CA ASP A 117 -8.14 6.54 -4.86
C ASP A 117 -6.92 6.85 -3.96
N GLY A 118 -5.75 6.52 -4.47
CA GLY A 118 -4.48 6.65 -3.79
C GLY A 118 -4.19 5.61 -2.70
N LEU A 119 -2.96 5.66 -2.23
CA LEU A 119 -2.42 4.72 -1.24
C LEU A 119 -3.17 4.75 0.10
N GLU A 120 -3.53 5.94 0.58
CA GLU A 120 -4.22 6.08 1.86
C GLU A 120 -5.59 5.41 1.82
N ASN A 121 -6.31 5.56 0.70
CA ASN A 121 -7.58 4.88 0.48
C ASN A 121 -7.40 3.36 0.41
N ALA A 122 -6.35 2.86 -0.27
CA ALA A 122 -6.07 1.43 -0.34
C ALA A 122 -5.83 0.83 1.05
N VAL A 123 -4.99 1.45 1.88
CA VAL A 123 -4.73 1.01 3.27
C VAL A 123 -5.98 1.11 4.14
N LYS A 124 -6.73 2.21 4.05
CA LYS A 124 -7.98 2.40 4.77
C LYS A 124 -8.98 1.31 4.39
N ARG A 125 -9.16 1.07 3.09
CA ARG A 125 -10.11 0.08 2.59
C ARG A 125 -9.71 -1.34 3.01
N TYR A 126 -8.43 -1.68 2.97
CA TYR A 126 -7.91 -2.94 3.50
C TYR A 126 -8.35 -3.12 4.98
N ARG A 127 -8.15 -2.11 5.84
CA ARG A 127 -8.55 -2.17 7.25
C ARG A 127 -10.06 -2.36 7.44
N GLU A 128 -10.85 -1.81 6.55
CA GLU A 128 -12.31 -1.89 6.57
C GLU A 128 -12.82 -3.28 6.20
N ILE A 129 -12.21 -3.94 5.22
CA ILE A 129 -12.67 -5.23 4.72
C ILE A 129 -12.19 -6.42 5.56
N VAL A 130 -10.96 -6.37 6.07
CA VAL A 130 -10.32 -7.49 6.78
C VAL A 130 -11.18 -8.11 7.88
N PRO A 131 -11.85 -7.35 8.78
CA PRO A 131 -12.67 -7.94 9.84
C PRO A 131 -13.89 -8.73 9.36
N HIS A 132 -14.27 -8.57 8.11
CA HIS A 132 -15.44 -9.18 7.49
C HIS A 132 -15.10 -10.34 6.55
N LEU A 133 -13.80 -10.67 6.40
CA LEU A 133 -13.36 -11.76 5.54
C LEU A 133 -13.27 -13.08 6.29
N LYS A 134 -13.55 -14.16 5.57
CA LYS A 134 -13.38 -15.54 6.04
C LYS A 134 -12.19 -16.14 5.30
N LEU A 135 -11.05 -16.23 5.99
CA LEU A 135 -9.83 -16.78 5.42
C LEU A 135 -10.00 -18.26 5.05
N SER A 136 -9.45 -18.67 3.90
CA SER A 136 -9.60 -20.04 3.38
C SER A 136 -8.29 -20.52 2.70
N GLY A 137 -8.34 -20.88 1.42
CA GLY A 137 -7.28 -21.41 0.59
C GLY A 137 -7.85 -22.43 -0.40
N PRO A 138 -7.00 -23.12 -1.14
CA PRO A 138 -5.52 -23.06 -1.13
C PRO A 138 -4.93 -21.78 -1.72
N THR A 139 -3.62 -21.55 -1.52
CA THR A 139 -2.90 -20.39 -2.05
C THR A 139 -2.51 -20.64 -3.51
N SER A 140 -2.92 -19.74 -4.41
CA SER A 140 -2.46 -19.66 -5.80
C SER A 140 -2.35 -18.19 -6.20
N PHE A 141 -1.29 -17.82 -6.88
CA PHE A 141 -1.11 -16.45 -7.38
C PHE A 141 -1.62 -16.28 -8.82
N ALA A 142 -1.97 -17.37 -9.50
CA ALA A 142 -2.47 -17.32 -10.87
C ALA A 142 -3.65 -16.35 -11.04
N PRO A 143 -4.73 -16.40 -10.23
CA PRO A 143 -5.89 -15.54 -10.45
C PRO A 143 -5.60 -14.04 -10.34
N VAL A 144 -4.69 -13.64 -9.45
CA VAL A 144 -4.34 -12.21 -9.28
C VAL A 144 -3.41 -11.74 -10.38
N ILE A 145 -2.52 -12.61 -10.90
CA ILE A 145 -1.67 -12.32 -12.05
C ILE A 145 -2.54 -12.16 -13.31
N ASP A 146 -3.50 -13.05 -13.52
CA ASP A 146 -4.43 -12.98 -14.65
C ASP A 146 -5.33 -11.72 -14.57
N ALA A 147 -5.76 -11.34 -13.38
CA ALA A 147 -6.47 -10.08 -13.17
C ALA A 147 -5.60 -8.86 -13.50
N ALA A 148 -4.31 -8.88 -13.16
CA ALA A 148 -3.38 -7.82 -13.52
C ALA A 148 -3.13 -7.74 -15.04
N ILE A 149 -3.02 -8.86 -15.73
CA ILE A 149 -2.94 -8.89 -17.20
C ILE A 149 -4.16 -8.17 -17.81
N ASN A 150 -5.37 -8.45 -17.33
CA ASN A 150 -6.59 -7.79 -17.79
C ASN A 150 -6.56 -6.27 -17.58
N ILE A 151 -6.02 -5.80 -16.44
CA ILE A 151 -5.86 -4.37 -16.19
C ILE A 151 -4.91 -3.74 -17.21
N VAL A 152 -3.77 -4.37 -17.47
CA VAL A 152 -2.80 -3.91 -18.48
C VAL A 152 -3.43 -3.80 -19.87
N GLU A 153 -4.22 -4.82 -20.27
CA GLU A 153 -4.94 -4.80 -21.55
C GLU A 153 -5.96 -3.66 -21.65
N GLN A 154 -6.73 -3.43 -20.57
CA GLN A 154 -7.74 -2.37 -20.49
C GLN A 154 -7.12 -0.97 -20.45
N ASN A 155 -5.91 -0.85 -19.92
CA ASN A 155 -5.16 0.40 -19.81
C ASN A 155 -4.18 0.61 -20.99
N ASN A 156 -4.56 0.17 -22.19
CA ASN A 156 -3.78 0.39 -23.41
C ASN A 156 -2.32 -0.05 -23.33
N MET A 157 -2.04 -1.15 -22.65
CA MET A 157 -0.69 -1.70 -22.49
C MET A 157 0.28 -0.70 -21.81
N GLN A 158 -0.22 0.12 -20.87
CA GLN A 158 0.62 0.90 -19.98
C GLN A 158 1.38 -0.04 -19.02
N TYR A 159 2.58 0.39 -18.61
CA TYR A 159 3.38 -0.40 -17.69
C TYR A 159 2.80 -0.40 -16.27
N HIS A 160 2.66 -1.61 -15.72
CA HIS A 160 2.17 -1.81 -14.37
C HIS A 160 3.13 -2.65 -13.54
N VAL A 161 3.10 -2.43 -12.23
CA VAL A 161 3.75 -3.26 -11.22
C VAL A 161 2.67 -3.91 -10.36
N LEU A 162 2.52 -5.23 -10.50
CA LEU A 162 1.69 -6.02 -9.60
C LEU A 162 2.49 -6.37 -8.34
N VAL A 163 2.05 -5.88 -7.20
CA VAL A 163 2.61 -6.26 -5.89
C VAL A 163 1.67 -7.24 -5.22
N ILE A 164 2.11 -8.49 -5.10
CA ILE A 164 1.41 -9.55 -4.36
C ILE A 164 2.00 -9.61 -2.96
N ILE A 165 1.17 -9.47 -1.92
CA ILE A 165 1.61 -9.61 -0.54
C ILE A 165 0.98 -10.89 0.02
N ALA A 166 1.83 -11.83 0.46
CA ALA A 166 1.41 -13.14 0.92
C ALA A 166 2.23 -13.62 2.14
N ASP A 167 1.68 -14.56 2.90
CA ASP A 167 2.28 -15.09 4.14
C ASP A 167 3.06 -16.39 3.94
N GLY A 168 2.98 -16.96 2.75
CA GLY A 168 3.58 -18.23 2.38
C GLY A 168 3.69 -18.42 0.87
N GLN A 169 4.27 -19.54 0.51
CA GLN A 169 4.37 -19.96 -0.89
C GLN A 169 3.05 -20.56 -1.38
N VAL A 170 2.96 -20.75 -2.70
CA VAL A 170 1.86 -21.47 -3.35
C VAL A 170 1.64 -22.83 -2.71
N THR A 171 0.38 -23.20 -2.53
CA THR A 171 0.03 -24.46 -1.86
C THR A 171 0.52 -25.67 -2.66
N ARG A 172 1.22 -26.55 -1.95
CA ARG A 172 1.65 -27.85 -2.47
C ARG A 172 1.05 -28.95 -1.61
N ASN A 173 0.26 -29.83 -2.24
CA ASN A 173 -0.24 -31.01 -1.57
C ASN A 173 0.94 -31.96 -1.25
N PRO A 174 1.06 -32.51 -0.03
CA PRO A 174 2.08 -33.49 0.33
C PRO A 174 2.13 -34.74 -0.59
N ASP A 175 1.02 -35.11 -1.22
CA ASP A 175 0.93 -36.23 -2.14
C ASP A 175 1.57 -35.97 -3.51
N VAL A 176 1.94 -34.71 -3.82
CA VAL A 176 2.62 -34.39 -5.08
C VAL A 176 4.06 -34.86 -5.02
N PRO A 177 4.49 -35.76 -5.94
CA PRO A 177 5.84 -36.30 -5.95
C PRO A 177 6.90 -35.18 -6.07
N LEU A 178 8.08 -35.44 -5.47
CA LEU A 178 9.24 -34.56 -5.66
C LEU A 178 9.57 -34.43 -7.15
N GLY A 179 9.83 -33.18 -7.60
CA GLY A 179 10.14 -32.86 -9.00
C GLY A 179 8.92 -32.67 -9.90
N ARG A 180 7.68 -32.79 -9.37
CA ARG A 180 6.46 -32.37 -10.06
C ARG A 180 5.88 -31.13 -9.40
N LEU A 181 5.26 -30.27 -10.17
CA LEU A 181 4.52 -29.12 -9.68
C LEU A 181 3.14 -29.56 -9.17
N SER A 182 2.64 -28.90 -8.13
CA SER A 182 1.22 -28.96 -7.78
C SER A 182 0.38 -28.22 -8.81
N PRO A 183 -0.94 -28.43 -8.88
CA PRO A 183 -1.79 -27.68 -9.78
C PRO A 183 -1.69 -26.16 -9.56
N GLN A 184 -1.57 -25.70 -8.31
CA GLN A 184 -1.43 -24.29 -7.96
C GLN A 184 -0.06 -23.73 -8.37
N GLU A 185 1.02 -24.50 -8.22
CA GLU A 185 2.36 -24.14 -8.68
C GLU A 185 2.41 -24.03 -10.20
N GLU A 186 1.85 -25.01 -10.91
CA GLU A 186 1.77 -25.01 -12.39
C GLU A 186 0.95 -23.85 -12.93
N ALA A 187 -0.24 -23.59 -12.34
CA ALA A 187 -1.08 -22.46 -12.72
C ALA A 187 -0.35 -21.13 -12.51
N THR A 188 0.29 -20.95 -11.34
CA THR A 188 1.04 -19.72 -11.03
C THR A 188 2.20 -19.52 -12.01
N MET A 189 2.98 -20.57 -12.30
CA MET A 189 4.08 -20.49 -13.26
C MET A 189 3.59 -20.11 -14.66
N ASN A 190 2.49 -20.74 -15.12
CA ASN A 190 1.89 -20.43 -16.42
C ASN A 190 1.42 -18.97 -16.50
N SER A 191 0.80 -18.44 -15.43
CA SER A 191 0.39 -17.04 -15.38
C SER A 191 1.58 -16.07 -15.39
N ILE A 192 2.69 -16.39 -14.70
CA ILE A 192 3.92 -15.57 -14.74
C ILE A 192 4.52 -15.57 -16.15
N MET A 193 4.58 -16.74 -16.81
CA MET A 193 5.05 -16.83 -18.20
C MET A 193 4.15 -16.02 -19.14
N ALA A 194 2.82 -16.13 -19.02
CA ALA A 194 1.87 -15.34 -19.79
C ALA A 194 2.06 -13.83 -19.56
N ALA A 195 2.24 -13.41 -18.30
CA ALA A 195 2.44 -12.01 -17.94
C ALA A 195 3.72 -11.41 -18.55
N SER A 196 4.75 -12.22 -18.86
CA SER A 196 5.97 -11.73 -19.49
C SER A 196 5.78 -11.18 -20.91
N HIS A 197 4.65 -11.47 -21.56
CA HIS A 197 4.29 -10.88 -22.87
C HIS A 197 3.66 -9.49 -22.75
N TYR A 198 3.42 -9.03 -21.54
CA TYR A 198 2.78 -7.76 -21.22
C TYR A 198 3.75 -6.80 -20.51
N PRO A 199 3.54 -5.49 -20.58
CA PRO A 199 4.30 -4.55 -19.76
C PRO A 199 3.87 -4.62 -18.29
N LEU A 200 4.19 -5.76 -17.66
CA LEU A 200 3.78 -6.13 -16.31
C LEU A 200 4.94 -6.76 -15.55
N SER A 201 5.37 -6.11 -14.49
CA SER A 201 6.29 -6.67 -13.51
C SER A 201 5.52 -7.19 -12.29
N ILE A 202 6.01 -8.26 -11.70
CA ILE A 202 5.39 -8.93 -10.54
C ILE A 202 6.39 -8.95 -9.39
N VAL A 203 6.02 -8.32 -8.27
CA VAL A 203 6.80 -8.33 -7.03
C VAL A 203 6.03 -9.11 -5.97
N LEU A 204 6.52 -10.28 -5.59
CA LEU A 204 5.98 -11.06 -4.49
C LEU A 204 6.66 -10.66 -3.18
N VAL A 205 5.89 -10.08 -2.27
CA VAL A 205 6.33 -9.64 -0.95
C VAL A 205 5.91 -10.66 0.09
N GLY A 206 6.89 -11.38 0.63
CA GLY A 206 6.69 -12.38 1.68
C GLY A 206 6.62 -11.77 3.07
N VAL A 207 5.45 -11.79 3.71
CA VAL A 207 5.24 -11.39 5.11
C VAL A 207 5.06 -12.62 5.99
N GLY A 208 5.45 -12.55 7.27
CA GLY A 208 5.32 -13.70 8.18
C GLY A 208 6.47 -14.70 8.10
N ASP A 209 6.18 -15.93 8.50
CA ASP A 209 7.20 -16.96 8.76
C ASP A 209 7.50 -17.86 7.55
N GLY A 210 6.74 -17.77 6.48
CA GLY A 210 6.88 -18.60 5.27
C GLY A 210 6.27 -19.99 5.41
N PRO A 211 6.76 -21.00 4.67
CA PRO A 211 8.02 -21.12 3.92
C PRO A 211 8.08 -20.36 2.57
N TRP A 212 9.32 -20.18 2.03
CA TRP A 212 9.58 -19.36 0.83
C TRP A 212 10.44 -20.05 -0.23
N ASP A 213 10.77 -21.35 -0.05
CA ASP A 213 11.77 -22.01 -0.91
C ASP A 213 11.31 -22.13 -2.37
N THR A 214 10.03 -22.43 -2.60
CA THR A 214 9.46 -22.49 -3.95
C THR A 214 9.44 -21.10 -4.62
N MET A 215 9.24 -20.04 -3.85
CA MET A 215 9.18 -18.66 -4.40
C MET A 215 10.56 -18.18 -4.85
N LYS A 216 11.63 -18.55 -4.13
CA LYS A 216 13.00 -18.30 -4.58
C LYS A 216 13.32 -19.07 -5.87
N GLN A 217 12.84 -20.32 -5.98
CA GLN A 217 13.02 -21.11 -7.20
C GLN A 217 12.27 -20.49 -8.40
N PHE A 218 11.10 -19.88 -8.16
CA PHE A 218 10.35 -19.18 -9.21
C PHE A 218 11.09 -17.91 -9.66
N ASP A 219 11.68 -17.17 -8.74
CA ASP A 219 12.50 -15.99 -9.02
C ASP A 219 13.63 -16.35 -10.03
N ASP A 220 14.40 -17.41 -9.71
CA ASP A 220 15.59 -17.78 -10.46
C ASP A 220 15.33 -18.63 -11.73
N ASN A 221 14.23 -19.41 -11.81
CA ASN A 221 14.18 -20.56 -12.70
C ASN A 221 12.91 -20.71 -13.57
N ILE A 222 12.08 -19.70 -13.75
CA ILE A 222 10.93 -19.82 -14.66
C ILE A 222 11.41 -19.78 -16.12
N PRO A 223 11.18 -20.85 -16.93
CA PRO A 223 11.58 -20.89 -18.30
C PRO A 223 10.63 -20.10 -19.21
N HIS A 224 11.06 -19.83 -20.45
CA HIS A 224 10.20 -19.31 -21.54
C HIS A 224 9.49 -17.96 -21.24
N ARG A 225 10.16 -17.04 -20.54
CA ARG A 225 9.71 -15.65 -20.34
C ARG A 225 10.30 -14.75 -21.43
N GLU A 226 9.55 -13.73 -21.88
CA GLU A 226 10.05 -12.70 -22.78
C GLU A 226 11.09 -11.80 -22.09
N PHE A 227 10.91 -11.58 -20.78
CA PHE A 227 11.88 -10.95 -19.88
C PHE A 227 11.67 -11.48 -18.47
N ASP A 228 12.64 -11.24 -17.61
CA ASP A 228 12.52 -11.55 -16.19
C ASP A 228 11.55 -10.58 -15.52
N ASN A 229 10.31 -11.03 -15.32
CA ASN A 229 9.17 -10.21 -14.88
C ASN A 229 8.71 -10.51 -13.46
N PHE A 230 9.43 -11.38 -12.71
CA PHE A 230 9.01 -11.82 -11.38
C PHE A 230 10.16 -11.69 -10.40
N GLN A 231 9.90 -11.10 -9.23
CA GLN A 231 10.84 -10.96 -8.13
C GLN A 231 10.21 -11.35 -6.81
N PHE A 232 10.94 -12.11 -5.98
CA PHE A 232 10.54 -12.45 -4.61
C PHE A 232 11.35 -11.67 -3.59
N VAL A 233 10.64 -11.06 -2.61
CA VAL A 233 11.28 -10.30 -1.52
C VAL A 233 10.74 -10.73 -0.16
N ASN A 234 11.62 -11.18 0.71
CA ASN A 234 11.26 -11.53 2.09
C ASN A 234 11.24 -10.29 2.98
N PHE A 235 10.04 -9.66 3.09
CA PHE A 235 9.79 -8.49 3.92
C PHE A 235 10.18 -8.71 5.39
N THR A 236 9.74 -9.84 5.96
CA THR A 236 9.96 -10.16 7.38
C THR A 236 11.45 -10.24 7.71
N LYS A 237 12.24 -10.89 6.85
CA LYS A 237 13.69 -10.99 7.01
C LYS A 237 14.33 -9.60 7.01
N ILE A 238 14.10 -8.79 5.97
CA ILE A 238 14.67 -7.46 5.82
C ILE A 238 14.31 -6.55 7.00
N MET A 239 13.03 -6.58 7.42
CA MET A 239 12.56 -5.77 8.53
C MET A 239 13.14 -6.20 9.88
N SER A 240 13.67 -7.41 10.01
CA SER A 240 14.35 -7.90 11.22
C SER A 240 15.84 -7.54 11.28
N GLU A 241 16.51 -7.37 10.15
CA GLU A 241 17.96 -7.20 10.05
C GLU A 241 18.44 -5.80 10.45
N HIS A 242 17.66 -4.76 10.21
CA HIS A 242 18.01 -3.37 10.50
C HIS A 242 17.35 -2.86 11.80
N LYS A 243 18.04 -1.97 12.54
CA LYS A 243 17.49 -1.35 13.76
C LYS A 243 16.75 -0.04 13.46
N ASP A 244 17.28 0.75 12.55
CA ASP A 244 16.73 2.04 12.17
C ASP A 244 15.53 1.89 11.24
N ALA A 245 14.42 2.62 11.52
CA ALA A 245 13.16 2.48 10.77
C ALA A 245 13.30 2.95 9.31
N ALA A 246 13.97 4.07 9.06
CA ALA A 246 14.12 4.61 7.71
C ALA A 246 15.00 3.68 6.85
N LYS A 247 16.06 3.12 7.43
CA LYS A 247 16.92 2.15 6.76
C LYS A 247 16.20 0.86 6.44
N LYS A 248 15.32 0.38 7.33
CA LYS A 248 14.45 -0.79 7.06
C LYS A 248 13.57 -0.55 5.84
N GLU A 249 12.90 0.58 5.82
CA GLU A 249 12.01 0.94 4.73
C GLU A 249 12.75 1.08 3.41
N ALA A 250 13.91 1.77 3.42
CA ALA A 250 14.75 1.91 2.25
C ALA A 250 15.31 0.57 1.74
N ALA A 251 15.80 -0.29 2.63
CA ALA A 251 16.29 -1.62 2.27
C ALA A 251 15.19 -2.51 1.67
N PHE A 252 13.97 -2.45 2.23
CA PHE A 252 12.85 -3.20 1.67
C PHE A 252 12.41 -2.64 0.31
N ALA A 253 12.25 -1.33 0.19
CA ALA A 253 11.88 -0.70 -1.08
C ALA A 253 12.91 -0.99 -2.18
N LEU A 254 14.21 -0.91 -1.86
CA LEU A 254 15.28 -1.26 -2.78
C LEU A 254 15.17 -2.72 -3.22
N ALA A 255 15.10 -3.65 -2.26
CA ALA A 255 15.02 -5.09 -2.56
C ALA A 255 13.80 -5.45 -3.41
N ALA A 256 12.68 -4.73 -3.24
CA ALA A 256 11.46 -4.97 -3.99
C ALA A 256 11.48 -4.34 -5.40
N LEU A 257 12.19 -3.22 -5.61
CA LEU A 257 12.00 -2.38 -6.78
C LEU A 257 13.28 -2.16 -7.61
N MET A 258 14.43 -2.66 -7.17
CA MET A 258 15.70 -2.41 -7.86
C MET A 258 15.75 -2.97 -9.30
N GLU A 259 14.98 -4.00 -9.61
CA GLU A 259 14.89 -4.59 -10.94
C GLU A 259 13.88 -3.90 -11.86
N ILE A 260 12.89 -3.20 -11.27
CA ILE A 260 11.79 -2.56 -11.99
C ILE A 260 12.25 -1.65 -13.14
N PRO A 261 13.29 -0.79 -13.02
CA PRO A 261 13.76 0.03 -14.13
C PRO A 261 14.28 -0.78 -15.31
N PHE A 262 14.90 -1.94 -15.06
CA PHE A 262 15.42 -2.83 -16.11
C PHE A 262 14.30 -3.58 -16.78
N GLN A 263 13.35 -4.07 -15.99
CA GLN A 263 12.12 -4.73 -16.47
C GLN A 263 11.28 -3.74 -17.31
N TYR A 264 11.10 -2.50 -16.84
CA TYR A 264 10.44 -1.43 -17.60
C TYR A 264 11.09 -1.23 -18.98
N LYS A 265 12.41 -1.10 -19.02
CA LYS A 265 13.14 -0.97 -20.29
C LYS A 265 12.98 -2.17 -21.22
N ALA A 266 12.95 -3.38 -20.66
CA ALA A 266 12.69 -4.59 -21.43
C ALA A 266 11.29 -4.54 -22.10
N THR A 267 10.27 -4.04 -21.39
CA THR A 267 8.91 -3.93 -21.93
C THR A 267 8.77 -2.92 -23.05
N LEU A 268 9.64 -1.91 -23.15
CA LEU A 268 9.62 -0.97 -24.27
C LEU A 268 9.95 -1.62 -25.62
N SER A 269 10.64 -2.77 -25.60
CA SER A 269 10.96 -3.56 -26.80
C SER A 269 9.92 -4.64 -27.14
N LEU A 270 8.93 -4.87 -26.27
CA LEU A 270 7.88 -5.85 -26.53
C LEU A 270 7.06 -5.48 -27.75
N ASN A 271 6.78 -6.48 -28.60
CA ASN A 271 5.87 -6.32 -29.72
C ASN A 271 4.44 -6.17 -29.17
N ARG A 272 3.93 -4.94 -29.09
CA ARG A 272 2.62 -4.58 -28.50
C ARG A 272 1.41 -5.12 -29.28
N LYS A 273 1.54 -6.28 -29.91
CA LYS A 273 0.38 -6.97 -30.49
C LYS A 273 -0.30 -7.72 -29.34
N PRO A 274 -1.61 -7.49 -29.09
CA PRO A 274 -2.33 -8.29 -28.12
C PRO A 274 -2.16 -9.75 -28.50
N VAL A 275 -1.47 -10.50 -27.68
CA VAL A 275 -1.45 -11.96 -27.79
C VAL A 275 -2.87 -12.38 -27.49
N ARG A 276 -3.59 -12.93 -28.47
CA ARG A 276 -4.90 -13.55 -28.22
C ARG A 276 -4.64 -14.72 -27.26
N SER A 277 -4.62 -14.41 -25.96
CA SER A 277 -4.49 -15.42 -24.94
C SER A 277 -5.75 -16.29 -25.00
N SER A 278 -5.56 -17.59 -25.13
CA SER A 278 -6.63 -18.58 -24.99
C SER A 278 -7.04 -18.75 -23.51
N HIS A 279 -6.42 -18.03 -22.60
CA HIS A 279 -6.76 -18.02 -21.20
C HIS A 279 -8.06 -17.27 -21.00
N GLN A 280 -9.08 -17.97 -20.48
CA GLN A 280 -10.31 -17.33 -20.02
C GLN A 280 -9.96 -16.47 -18.82
N HIS A 281 -9.77 -15.18 -19.05
CA HIS A 281 -9.58 -14.22 -17.97
C HIS A 281 -10.88 -14.09 -17.18
N HIS A 282 -10.90 -14.64 -16.00
CA HIS A 282 -12.04 -14.51 -15.10
C HIS A 282 -12.16 -13.05 -14.63
N LYS A 283 -13.35 -12.48 -14.79
CA LYS A 283 -13.63 -11.16 -14.23
C LYS A 283 -13.53 -11.24 -12.70
N PRO A 284 -12.87 -10.26 -12.04
CA PRO A 284 -12.86 -10.21 -10.59
C PRO A 284 -14.25 -10.25 -9.99
N LEU A 285 -14.42 -10.98 -8.90
CA LEU A 285 -15.67 -11.02 -8.15
C LEU A 285 -15.89 -9.67 -7.42
N PRO A 286 -17.13 -9.31 -7.10
CA PRO A 286 -17.39 -8.22 -6.17
C PRO A 286 -16.80 -8.53 -4.79
N PRO A 287 -16.69 -7.55 -3.88
CA PRO A 287 -16.34 -7.81 -2.50
C PRO A 287 -17.23 -8.89 -1.88
N PRO A 288 -16.73 -9.70 -0.92
CA PRO A 288 -17.54 -10.69 -0.23
C PRO A 288 -18.83 -10.12 0.37
N PRO A 289 -19.90 -10.92 0.47
CA PRO A 289 -21.20 -10.43 0.90
C PRO A 289 -21.19 -9.68 2.23
N GLU A 290 -20.42 -10.14 3.21
CA GLU A 290 -20.29 -9.50 4.52
C GLU A 290 -19.66 -8.10 4.44
N VAL A 291 -18.76 -7.89 3.48
CA VAL A 291 -18.17 -6.57 3.19
C VAL A 291 -19.22 -5.64 2.58
N ILE A 292 -20.02 -6.16 1.63
CA ILE A 292 -21.11 -5.39 0.99
C ILE A 292 -22.17 -5.01 2.02
N GLU A 293 -22.56 -5.93 2.90
CA GLU A 293 -23.51 -5.67 3.99
C GLU A 293 -23.02 -4.56 4.92
N ARG A 294 -21.75 -4.61 5.31
CA ARG A 294 -21.11 -3.55 6.10
C ARG A 294 -21.15 -2.21 5.38
N ASP A 295 -20.79 -2.17 4.11
CA ASP A 295 -20.77 -0.94 3.32
C ASP A 295 -22.17 -0.34 3.19
N ASN A 296 -23.19 -1.17 2.99
CA ASN A 296 -24.59 -0.74 2.95
C ASN A 296 -25.06 -0.24 4.32
N ALA A 297 -24.67 -0.89 5.42
CA ALA A 297 -24.98 -0.44 6.76
C ALA A 297 -24.39 0.94 7.07
N VAL A 298 -23.13 1.20 6.65
CA VAL A 298 -22.47 2.50 6.82
C VAL A 298 -23.16 3.59 5.98
N ARG A 299 -23.60 3.25 4.75
CA ARG A 299 -24.33 4.20 3.88
C ARG A 299 -25.75 4.51 4.38
N SER A 300 -26.41 3.56 5.04
CA SER A 300 -27.78 3.69 5.53
C SER A 300 -27.89 4.40 6.88
N VAL A 301 -26.78 4.69 7.57
CA VAL A 301 -26.80 5.58 8.73
C VAL A 301 -27.06 7.01 8.21
N PRO A 302 -28.28 7.60 8.45
CA PRO A 302 -28.56 8.95 7.99
C PRO A 302 -27.54 9.89 8.61
N ASN A 303 -27.04 10.82 7.83
CA ASN A 303 -26.29 11.97 8.32
C ASN A 303 -27.26 12.85 9.17
N GLN A 304 -27.59 12.37 10.39
CA GLN A 304 -28.50 13.07 11.31
C GLN A 304 -27.91 14.39 11.83
N MET A 305 -26.83 14.88 11.25
CA MET A 305 -26.22 16.16 11.62
C MET A 305 -26.50 17.33 10.65
N THR A 306 -27.30 17.12 9.58
CA THR A 306 -27.58 18.24 8.63
C THR A 306 -29.05 18.57 8.40
N GLU A 307 -30.04 17.88 8.99
CA GLU A 307 -31.46 18.18 8.76
C GLU A 307 -32.26 18.67 9.98
N THR A 308 -31.62 19.03 11.09
CA THR A 308 -32.32 19.67 12.22
C THR A 308 -32.11 21.20 12.32
N ALA A 309 -31.63 21.84 11.25
CA ALA A 309 -31.45 23.29 11.23
C ALA A 309 -32.55 24.13 10.51
N GLU A 310 -33.63 23.49 10.04
CA GLU A 310 -34.76 24.22 9.44
C GLU A 310 -36.10 23.82 10.06
N LYS A 311 -36.35 24.15 11.31
CA LYS A 311 -37.65 24.51 11.90
C LYS A 311 -37.52 24.66 13.42
N SER A 312 -37.02 25.79 13.87
CA SER A 312 -37.43 26.36 15.14
C SER A 312 -37.18 27.85 15.10
N ASP A 313 -38.24 28.58 15.11
CA ASP A 313 -38.35 30.02 15.06
C ASP A 313 -37.85 30.64 16.37
N ARG A 314 -37.04 31.72 16.26
CA ARG A 314 -36.93 32.82 17.21
C ARG A 314 -36.48 32.56 18.64
N LEU A 315 -35.15 32.52 18.81
CA LEU A 315 -34.47 33.15 19.97
C LEU A 315 -32.99 33.29 19.57
N ALA A 316 -32.45 34.51 19.62
CA ALA A 316 -31.09 34.81 19.18
C ALA A 316 -30.04 34.02 19.97
N PRO A 317 -29.16 33.24 19.32
CA PRO A 317 -28.08 32.56 20.03
C PRO A 317 -26.87 33.47 20.16
N SER A 318 -26.37 33.59 21.37
CA SER A 318 -24.99 34.03 21.61
C SER A 318 -24.05 33.05 20.93
N THR A 319 -23.55 33.40 19.73
CA THR A 319 -22.61 32.55 18.98
C THR A 319 -21.25 32.54 19.67
N VAL A 320 -20.99 31.56 20.52
CA VAL A 320 -19.62 31.27 20.96
C VAL A 320 -18.85 30.74 19.74
N PRO A 321 -17.77 31.42 19.32
CA PRO A 321 -17.00 30.99 18.16
C PRO A 321 -16.39 29.61 18.38
N VAL A 322 -16.62 28.66 17.47
CA VAL A 322 -16.03 27.31 17.53
C VAL A 322 -14.59 27.28 17.02
N CYS A 323 -13.83 26.31 17.49
CA CYS A 323 -12.46 26.09 17.05
C CYS A 323 -12.40 25.76 15.55
N PRO A 324 -11.59 26.44 14.74
CA PRO A 324 -11.49 26.18 13.30
C PRO A 324 -10.81 24.84 12.94
N ILE A 325 -10.23 24.13 13.94
CA ILE A 325 -9.53 22.85 13.74
C ILE A 325 -10.49 21.67 13.96
N CYS A 326 -11.23 21.64 15.06
CA CYS A 326 -12.17 20.54 15.37
C CYS A 326 -13.62 20.83 14.95
N LEU A 327 -13.99 22.08 14.71
CA LEU A 327 -15.33 22.58 14.29
C LEU A 327 -16.48 22.23 15.26
N THR A 328 -16.17 21.71 16.43
CA THR A 328 -17.17 21.20 17.40
C THR A 328 -17.11 21.90 18.74
N ASN A 329 -15.90 22.18 19.28
CA ASN A 329 -15.75 22.73 20.61
C ASN A 329 -15.59 24.24 20.60
N PRO A 330 -16.01 24.95 21.67
CA PRO A 330 -15.72 26.35 21.83
C PRO A 330 -14.22 26.62 21.88
N LYS A 331 -13.79 27.79 21.38
CA LYS A 331 -12.40 28.22 21.49
C LYS A 331 -12.08 28.59 22.94
N ASP A 332 -11.07 27.95 23.54
CA ASP A 332 -10.68 28.13 24.92
C ASP A 332 -9.26 28.71 25.10
N MET A 333 -8.48 28.80 24.02
CA MET A 333 -7.16 29.43 24.02
C MET A 333 -7.05 30.54 22.96
N ALA A 334 -6.58 31.70 23.39
CA ALA A 334 -6.33 32.86 22.50
C ALA A 334 -4.84 33.20 22.47
N PHE A 335 -4.32 33.49 21.28
CA PHE A 335 -2.97 34.02 21.07
C PHE A 335 -2.99 35.54 21.01
N SER A 336 -1.90 36.17 21.38
CA SER A 336 -1.74 37.62 21.36
C SER A 336 -1.89 38.24 19.97
N CYS A 337 -1.82 37.45 18.91
CA CYS A 337 -2.07 37.84 17.52
C CYS A 337 -3.56 37.81 17.12
N GLY A 338 -4.48 37.47 18.07
CA GLY A 338 -5.93 37.41 17.82
C GLY A 338 -6.47 36.07 17.34
N HIS A 339 -5.61 35.02 17.16
CA HIS A 339 -6.07 33.68 16.85
C HIS A 339 -6.50 32.93 18.11
N THR A 340 -7.52 32.08 17.99
CA THR A 340 -8.04 31.24 19.09
C THR A 340 -8.24 29.81 18.63
N ILE A 341 -7.89 28.84 19.48
CA ILE A 341 -8.02 27.38 19.25
C ILE A 341 -8.57 26.66 20.49
N ASP A 342 -9.04 25.42 20.32
CA ASP A 342 -9.39 24.53 21.41
C ASP A 342 -8.15 23.70 21.84
N PHE A 343 -7.83 23.71 23.13
CA PHE A 343 -6.66 23.04 23.67
C PHE A 343 -6.90 21.54 23.98
N VAL A 344 -8.14 21.14 24.20
CA VAL A 344 -8.46 19.79 24.69
C VAL A 344 -8.36 18.72 23.59
N THR A 345 -8.61 19.09 22.32
CA THR A 345 -8.67 18.12 21.21
C THR A 345 -7.43 18.11 20.30
N SER A 346 -6.47 19.00 20.51
CA SER A 346 -5.26 19.09 19.67
C SER A 346 -3.97 18.82 20.43
N PRO A 347 -3.70 17.60 20.89
CA PRO A 347 -2.42 17.28 21.55
C PRO A 347 -1.26 17.06 20.59
N ILE A 348 -1.47 17.05 19.27
CA ILE A 348 -0.40 16.88 18.28
C ILE A 348 -0.73 17.76 17.04
N LEU A 349 0.08 18.78 16.83
CA LEU A 349 0.05 19.68 15.67
C LEU A 349 0.39 18.92 14.37
N PHE A 350 -0.63 18.60 13.57
CA PHE A 350 -0.50 18.53 12.12
C PHE A 350 -1.18 19.77 11.53
N ILE A 351 -0.42 20.85 11.40
CA ILE A 351 -0.87 22.06 10.72
C ILE A 351 -0.46 21.93 9.25
N SER A 352 -1.41 22.04 8.33
CA SER A 352 -1.12 22.02 6.91
C SER A 352 -0.19 23.18 6.51
N ASN A 353 0.59 23.01 5.43
CA ASN A 353 1.53 24.02 4.94
C ASN A 353 0.87 25.39 4.59
N LYS A 354 -0.45 25.45 4.38
CA LYS A 354 -1.20 26.69 4.13
C LYS A 354 -1.45 27.47 5.40
N ASP A 355 -1.74 26.78 6.50
CA ASP A 355 -2.00 27.40 7.80
C ASP A 355 -0.71 27.92 8.46
N MET A 356 0.43 27.30 8.12
CA MET A 356 1.76 27.72 8.58
C MET A 356 2.21 29.07 8.03
N GLN A 357 1.74 29.49 6.84
CA GLN A 357 2.14 30.80 6.30
C GLN A 357 1.51 31.97 7.06
N GLY A 358 0.27 31.84 7.52
CA GLY A 358 -0.38 32.83 8.38
C GLY A 358 0.22 32.93 9.79
N MET A 359 0.76 31.82 10.32
CA MET A 359 1.32 31.75 11.67
C MET A 359 2.83 32.08 11.76
N ARG A 360 3.58 32.05 10.66
CA ARG A 360 5.03 32.36 10.68
C ARG A 360 5.35 33.76 11.20
N SER A 361 4.47 34.71 11.04
CA SER A 361 4.64 36.07 11.59
C SER A 361 4.50 36.11 13.13
N CYS A 362 3.82 35.11 13.72
CA CYS A 362 3.59 35.02 15.16
C CYS A 362 4.71 34.24 15.90
N TYR A 363 5.44 33.37 15.17
CA TYR A 363 6.45 32.46 15.77
C TYR A 363 7.77 33.16 16.18
N HIS A 364 8.07 34.33 15.62
CA HIS A 364 9.34 35.04 15.95
C HIS A 364 9.38 35.65 17.36
N ASN A 365 8.26 35.63 18.11
CA ASN A 365 8.15 36.21 19.46
C ASN A 365 7.52 35.27 20.51
N MET A 366 7.56 33.94 20.34
CA MET A 366 6.99 33.01 21.32
C MET A 366 7.96 32.66 22.44
N PRO A 367 7.56 32.78 23.71
CA PRO A 367 8.28 32.20 24.85
C PRO A 367 8.12 30.69 24.91
N THR A 368 9.17 30.01 25.37
CA THR A 368 9.21 28.55 25.52
C THR A 368 8.19 28.10 26.58
N MET A 369 7.27 27.18 26.25
CA MET A 369 6.35 26.59 27.20
C MET A 369 7.08 25.61 28.13
N GLN A 370 7.03 25.83 29.44
CA GLN A 370 7.34 24.82 30.43
C GLN A 370 6.05 24.28 31.02
N THR A 371 5.82 22.99 30.85
CA THR A 371 4.72 22.27 31.52
C THR A 371 5.17 21.82 32.91
N THR A 372 4.58 22.39 33.96
CA THR A 372 4.69 21.83 35.30
C THR A 372 3.56 20.85 35.54
N ASN A 373 3.94 19.60 35.78
CA ASN A 373 3.02 18.52 36.14
C ASN A 373 2.58 18.72 37.62
N ASN A 374 1.51 19.45 37.85
CA ASN A 374 0.79 19.39 39.11
C ASN A 374 -0.72 19.48 38.84
N ASN A 375 -1.38 18.38 39.14
CA ASN A 375 -2.81 18.19 39.10
C ASN A 375 -3.50 19.11 40.11
N LYS A 376 -3.83 20.35 39.76
CA LYS A 376 -4.95 21.10 40.38
C LYS A 376 -5.22 22.51 39.83
N ASP A 377 -4.36 23.14 39.08
CA ASP A 377 -4.69 24.48 38.55
C ASP A 377 -4.42 24.62 37.05
N LYS A 378 -5.49 24.91 36.31
CA LYS A 378 -5.45 25.20 34.88
C LYS A 378 -4.95 26.63 34.58
N ALA A 379 -3.77 26.96 35.07
CA ALA A 379 -3.14 28.25 34.75
C ALA A 379 -1.80 28.01 34.04
N VAL A 380 -1.72 28.42 32.77
CA VAL A 380 -0.48 28.44 32.00
C VAL A 380 0.21 29.76 32.27
N HIS A 381 1.31 29.72 33.05
CA HIS A 381 2.17 30.89 33.25
C HIS A 381 3.15 31.07 32.09
N LEU A 382 3.02 32.19 31.36
CA LEU A 382 3.97 32.61 30.32
C LEU A 382 5.03 33.50 30.98
N THR A 383 6.28 33.02 31.09
CA THR A 383 7.42 33.85 31.50
C THR A 383 8.16 34.43 30.30
N ARG A 384 8.29 35.76 30.28
CA ARG A 384 9.10 36.49 29.29
C ARG A 384 10.58 36.41 29.73
N LYS A 385 11.46 35.87 28.89
CA LYS A 385 12.90 36.11 29.05
C LYS A 385 13.27 37.43 28.39
N ASN A 386 13.69 38.41 29.22
CA ASN A 386 14.41 39.59 28.75
C ASN A 386 15.86 39.20 28.43
N SER A 387 16.29 39.46 27.26
CA SER A 387 17.66 39.80 26.94
C SER A 387 17.68 40.61 25.66
#